data_ce69e7a552c389d2c3958570f90791b6
#
_entry.id   ce69e7a552c389d2c3958570f90791b6
#
_cell.length_a   1.000
_cell.length_b   1.000
_cell.length_c   1.000
_cell.angle_alpha   90.00
_cell.angle_beta   90.00
_cell.angle_gamma   90.00
#
_symmetry.space_group_name_H-M   'P 1'
#
loop_
_entity.id
_entity.type
_entity.pdbx_description
1 polymer ?
#
loop_
_entity_poly.entity_id
_entity_poly.type
_entity_poly.pdbx_seq_one_letter_code
_entity_poly.pdbx_strand_id
1 'polypeptide(L)'
;MEAILSNETARPPGSEQANKDNRTMSELLNLLGKKHTIVILHQFATGDGPLRFSDLEKAVGIAPNTLSNRLEELTAVGLLTRKAYNEIPPRVEYDATEKARELAPVFWYLGVWTERHDLEPRATDGEEISEPQKGDQQ
;
A
#
# COMPACT_ATOMS: atom_id res chain seq x y z
N MET A 1 -29.06 -30.51 -15.04
CA MET A 1 -27.92 -30.62 -15.77
C MET A 1 -27.86 -29.66 -16.86
N GLU A 2 -28.76 -29.59 -17.64
CA GLU A 2 -28.67 -28.70 -18.71
C GLU A 2 -28.57 -27.32 -18.27
N ALA A 3 -29.24 -26.99 -17.24
CA ALA A 3 -29.17 -25.62 -16.79
C ALA A 3 -27.74 -25.28 -16.42
N ILE A 4 -27.04 -26.22 -15.90
CA ILE A 4 -25.70 -25.97 -15.55
C ILE A 4 -24.88 -25.76 -16.75
N LEU A 5 -25.13 -26.48 -17.78
CA LEU A 5 -24.38 -26.31 -18.96
C LEU A 5 -24.61 -24.95 -19.54
N SER A 6 -25.82 -24.50 -19.49
CA SER A 6 -26.05 -23.21 -20.02
C SER A 6 -25.28 -22.20 -19.29
N ASN A 7 -25.18 -22.36 -18.03
CA ASN A 7 -24.42 -21.41 -17.30
C ASN A 7 -23.04 -21.36 -17.76
N GLU A 8 -22.49 -22.48 -18.07
CA GLU A 8 -21.16 -22.46 -18.47
C GLU A 8 -20.98 -21.78 -19.74
N THR A 9 -21.88 -22.02 -20.67
CA THR A 9 -21.69 -21.37 -21.91
C THR A 9 -21.77 -19.89 -21.74
N ALA A 10 -22.54 -19.45 -20.82
CA ALA A 10 -22.61 -18.06 -20.64
C ALA A 10 -21.37 -17.73 -19.89
N ARG A 11 -21.31 -16.92 -19.02
CA ARG A 11 -20.13 -16.54 -18.31
C ARG A 11 -20.04 -17.33 -17.04
N PRO A 12 -18.88 -17.78 -16.68
CA PRO A 12 -18.77 -18.55 -15.46
C PRO A 12 -19.24 -17.76 -14.27
N PRO A 13 -19.86 -18.41 -13.33
CA PRO A 13 -20.30 -17.76 -12.13
C PRO A 13 -19.10 -17.15 -11.44
N GLY A 14 -19.19 -15.94 -11.05
CA GLY A 14 -18.10 -15.30 -10.37
C GLY A 14 -17.15 -14.55 -11.25
N SER A 15 -17.34 -14.57 -12.55
CA SER A 15 -16.43 -13.85 -13.40
C SER A 15 -16.51 -12.35 -13.14
N GLU A 16 -17.67 -11.85 -12.83
CA GLU A 16 -17.77 -10.43 -12.52
C GLU A 16 -17.11 -10.12 -11.20
N GLN A 17 -17.22 -11.04 -10.25
CA GLN A 17 -16.56 -10.87 -8.98
C GLN A 17 -15.05 -10.91 -9.18
N ALA A 18 -14.57 -11.81 -10.01
CA ALA A 18 -13.14 -11.88 -10.29
C ALA A 18 -12.63 -10.60 -10.94
N ASN A 19 -13.42 -10.03 -11.86
CA ASN A 19 -13.01 -8.78 -12.45
C ASN A 19 -13.00 -7.64 -11.44
N LYS A 20 -14.00 -7.64 -10.56
CA LYS A 20 -14.04 -6.63 -9.53
C LYS A 20 -12.85 -6.80 -8.59
N ASP A 21 -12.53 -8.03 -8.23
CA ASP A 21 -11.40 -8.30 -7.32
C ASP A 21 -10.10 -7.85 -7.95
N ASN A 22 -9.93 -8.10 -9.24
CA ASN A 22 -8.71 -7.68 -9.91
C ASN A 22 -8.61 -6.16 -9.98
N ARG A 23 -9.73 -5.50 -10.21
CA ARG A 23 -9.72 -4.05 -10.27
C ARG A 23 -9.42 -3.47 -8.91
N THR A 24 -10.02 -4.03 -7.86
CA THR A 24 -9.78 -3.58 -6.50
C THR A 24 -8.33 -3.80 -6.10
N MET A 25 -7.77 -4.94 -6.50
CA MET A 25 -6.37 -5.21 -6.20
C MET A 25 -5.46 -4.20 -6.89
N SER A 26 -5.74 -3.88 -8.16
CA SER A 26 -4.95 -2.89 -8.87
C SER A 26 -5.04 -1.54 -8.20
N GLU A 27 -6.24 -1.16 -7.80
CA GLU A 27 -6.42 0.13 -7.13
C GLU A 27 -5.68 0.16 -5.80
N LEU A 28 -5.74 -0.93 -5.06
CA LEU A 28 -5.06 -1.00 -3.80
C LEU A 28 -3.54 -0.91 -3.99
N LEU A 29 -3.01 -1.66 -4.94
CA LEU A 29 -1.58 -1.64 -5.18
C LEU A 29 -1.11 -0.28 -5.67
N ASN A 30 -1.90 0.37 -6.51
CA ASN A 30 -1.57 1.72 -6.94
C ASN A 30 -1.56 2.69 -5.76
N LEU A 31 -2.51 2.54 -4.86
CA LEU A 31 -2.57 3.41 -3.70
C LEU A 31 -1.39 3.15 -2.78
N LEU A 32 -1.15 1.88 -2.44
CA LEU A 32 -0.08 1.54 -1.51
C LEU A 32 1.29 1.82 -2.11
N GLY A 33 1.39 1.85 -3.43
CA GLY A 33 2.66 2.12 -4.08
C GLY A 33 3.03 3.58 -4.11
N LYS A 34 2.12 4.48 -3.74
CA LYS A 34 2.47 5.88 -3.70
C LYS A 34 3.45 6.12 -2.57
N LYS A 35 4.33 7.08 -2.81
CA LYS A 35 5.39 7.34 -1.87
C LYS A 35 4.81 7.65 -0.50
N HIS A 36 5.34 7.00 0.52
CA HIS A 36 5.02 7.21 1.92
C HIS A 36 3.68 6.65 2.39
N THR A 37 2.86 6.11 1.50
CA THR A 37 1.52 5.66 1.91
C THR A 37 1.57 4.54 2.93
N ILE A 38 2.39 3.52 2.67
CA ILE A 38 2.48 2.39 3.59
C ILE A 38 3.05 2.84 4.94
N VAL A 39 4.03 3.73 4.91
CA VAL A 39 4.62 4.21 6.15
C VAL A 39 3.59 4.94 6.99
N ILE A 40 2.75 5.73 6.35
CA ILE A 40 1.70 6.44 7.06
C ILE A 40 0.69 5.46 7.66
N LEU A 41 0.23 4.49 6.86
CA LEU A 41 -0.73 3.52 7.35
C LEU A 41 -0.14 2.70 8.49
N HIS A 42 1.14 2.42 8.43
CA HIS A 42 1.78 1.63 9.47
C HIS A 42 1.75 2.34 10.82
N GLN A 43 1.74 3.67 10.83
CA GLN A 43 1.67 4.40 12.08
C GLN A 43 0.39 4.07 12.84
N PHE A 44 -0.69 3.84 12.11
CA PHE A 44 -1.96 3.51 12.75
C PHE A 44 -2.01 2.04 13.16
N ALA A 45 -1.28 1.19 12.47
CA ALA A 45 -1.29 -0.23 12.78
C ALA A 45 -0.55 -0.54 14.08
N THR A 46 0.46 0.27 14.39
CA THR A 46 1.28 -0.01 15.56
C THR A 46 0.88 0.82 16.76
N GLY A 47 0.00 1.80 16.60
CA GLY A 47 -0.40 2.66 17.69
C GLY A 47 -1.82 2.43 18.09
N ASP A 48 -2.22 3.10 19.15
CA ASP A 48 -3.58 3.00 19.64
C ASP A 48 -4.26 4.32 19.42
N GLY A 49 -5.31 4.29 18.65
CA GLY A 49 -6.18 5.43 18.55
C GLY A 49 -5.71 6.49 17.58
N PRO A 50 -6.38 7.61 17.63
CA PRO A 50 -6.18 8.65 16.62
C PRO A 50 -4.82 9.35 16.74
N LEU A 51 -4.36 9.85 15.62
CA LEU A 51 -3.11 10.60 15.56
C LEU A 51 -3.40 11.97 14.96
N ARG A 52 -2.73 12.98 15.49
CA ARG A 52 -2.85 14.31 14.93
C ARG A 52 -1.92 14.45 13.75
N PHE A 53 -2.21 15.43 12.91
CA PHE A 53 -1.35 15.73 11.78
C PHE A 53 0.10 15.94 12.24
N SER A 54 0.27 16.69 13.33
CA SER A 54 1.62 16.95 13.82
C SER A 54 2.32 15.70 14.30
N ASP A 55 1.57 14.76 14.87
CA ASP A 55 2.17 13.49 15.31
C ASP A 55 2.67 12.70 14.09
N LEU A 56 1.87 12.68 13.04
CA LEU A 56 2.26 11.98 11.83
C LEU A 56 3.44 12.64 11.16
N GLU A 57 3.43 13.97 11.14
CA GLU A 57 4.51 14.71 10.54
C GLU A 57 5.84 14.37 11.21
N LYS A 58 5.83 14.31 12.54
CA LYS A 58 7.04 13.97 13.26
C LYS A 58 7.45 12.52 13.05
N ALA A 59 6.46 11.64 13.03
CA ALA A 59 6.75 10.21 12.94
C ALA A 59 7.29 9.80 11.59
N VAL A 60 6.76 10.36 10.52
CA VAL A 60 7.17 9.92 9.20
C VAL A 60 8.15 10.85 8.52
N GLY A 61 8.28 12.07 9.02
CA GLY A 61 9.32 12.97 8.51
C GLY A 61 9.19 13.37 7.06
N ILE A 62 7.97 13.52 6.57
CA ILE A 62 7.77 13.91 5.19
C ILE A 62 7.21 15.32 5.12
N ALA A 63 7.29 15.91 3.94
CA ALA A 63 6.84 17.29 3.78
C ALA A 63 5.35 17.40 4.07
N PRO A 64 4.91 18.51 4.66
CA PRO A 64 3.50 18.66 5.02
C PRO A 64 2.55 18.53 3.85
N ASN A 65 2.91 19.04 2.69
CA ASN A 65 2.01 18.92 1.54
C ASN A 65 1.85 17.49 1.10
N THR A 66 2.92 16.71 1.10
CA THR A 66 2.84 15.32 0.73
C THR A 66 2.01 14.55 1.75
N LEU A 67 2.24 14.81 3.04
CA LEU A 67 1.48 14.16 4.08
C LEU A 67 0.00 14.48 3.92
N SER A 68 -0.32 15.74 3.72
CA SER A 68 -1.70 16.17 3.55
C SER A 68 -2.36 15.46 2.38
N ASN A 69 -1.66 15.35 1.27
CA ASN A 69 -2.20 14.68 0.09
C ASN A 69 -2.45 13.20 0.34
N ARG A 70 -1.52 12.54 1.00
CA ARG A 70 -1.69 11.12 1.30
C ARG A 70 -2.84 10.87 2.26
N LEU A 71 -2.96 11.72 3.29
CA LEU A 71 -4.05 11.58 4.23
C LEU A 71 -5.39 11.81 3.56
N GLU A 72 -5.44 12.76 2.64
CA GLU A 72 -6.68 13.02 1.91
C GLU A 72 -7.06 11.83 1.04
N GLU A 73 -6.09 11.25 0.35
CA GLU A 73 -6.35 10.09 -0.49
C GLU A 73 -6.83 8.90 0.32
N LEU A 74 -6.21 8.67 1.47
CA LEU A 74 -6.57 7.54 2.31
C LEU A 74 -7.95 7.74 2.94
N THR A 75 -8.29 8.98 3.24
CA THR A 75 -9.61 9.28 3.78
C THR A 75 -10.67 9.09 2.69
N ALA A 76 -10.35 9.50 1.48
CA ALA A 76 -11.31 9.41 0.38
C ALA A 76 -11.72 7.98 0.07
N VAL A 77 -10.81 7.01 0.27
CA VAL A 77 -11.13 5.62 -0.02
C VAL A 77 -11.55 4.84 1.23
N GLY A 78 -11.72 5.53 2.34
CA GLY A 78 -12.24 4.87 3.54
C GLY A 78 -11.23 4.11 4.37
N LEU A 79 -9.94 4.35 4.18
CA LEU A 79 -8.94 3.72 5.02
C LEU A 79 -8.66 4.55 6.25
N LEU A 80 -8.90 5.84 6.21
CA LEU A 80 -8.78 6.70 7.37
C LEU A 80 -10.04 7.50 7.54
N THR A 81 -10.29 7.92 8.78
CA THR A 81 -11.30 8.93 9.07
C THR A 81 -10.60 10.18 9.55
N ARG A 82 -11.22 11.31 9.30
CA ARG A 82 -10.69 12.59 9.71
C ARG A 82 -11.69 13.27 10.61
N LYS A 83 -11.26 13.76 11.75
CA LYS A 83 -12.15 14.43 12.68
C LYS A 83 -11.54 15.76 13.04
N ALA A 84 -12.28 16.82 12.80
CA ALA A 84 -11.84 18.15 13.14
C ALA A 84 -12.54 18.58 14.42
N TYR A 85 -11.78 19.15 15.34
CA TYR A 85 -12.33 19.62 16.60
C TYR A 85 -12.35 21.14 16.57
N ASN A 86 -13.50 21.69 16.97
CA ASN A 86 -13.66 23.13 16.97
C ASN A 86 -13.11 23.65 18.29
N GLU A 87 -11.81 23.73 18.38
CA GLU A 87 -11.11 24.15 19.57
C GLU A 87 -10.17 25.29 19.24
N ILE A 88 -9.54 25.86 20.25
CA ILE A 88 -8.54 26.88 20.08
C ILE A 88 -7.30 26.41 20.79
N PRO A 89 -6.24 26.06 20.07
CA PRO A 89 -6.16 26.06 18.59
C PRO A 89 -6.92 24.87 17.99
N PRO A 90 -7.27 24.94 16.73
CA PRO A 90 -7.99 23.87 16.07
C PRO A 90 -7.17 22.59 16.04
N ARG A 91 -7.86 21.48 16.10
CA ARG A 91 -7.19 20.19 16.12
C ARG A 91 -7.86 19.29 15.10
N VAL A 92 -7.05 18.56 14.35
CA VAL A 92 -7.54 17.57 13.40
C VAL A 92 -6.87 16.25 13.72
N GLU A 93 -7.67 15.22 13.84
CA GLU A 93 -7.16 13.89 14.12
C GLU A 93 -7.57 12.94 13.03
N TYR A 94 -6.73 11.94 12.80
CA TYR A 94 -6.99 10.87 11.84
C TYR A 94 -6.95 9.56 12.57
N ASP A 95 -7.75 8.60 12.12
CA ASP A 95 -7.74 7.28 12.71
C ASP A 95 -7.96 6.25 11.62
N ALA A 96 -7.48 5.05 11.84
CA ALA A 96 -7.67 3.96 10.90
C ALA A 96 -9.08 3.41 11.02
N THR A 97 -9.67 3.09 9.89
CA THR A 97 -10.96 2.40 9.90
C THR A 97 -10.72 0.91 10.09
N GLU A 98 -11.78 0.18 10.34
CA GLU A 98 -11.68 -1.26 10.43
C GLU A 98 -11.13 -1.84 9.12
N LYS A 99 -11.56 -1.25 8.02
CA LYS A 99 -11.08 -1.64 6.70
C LYS A 99 -9.56 -1.54 6.61
N ALA A 100 -9.00 -0.48 7.16
CA ALA A 100 -7.55 -0.32 7.15
C ALA A 100 -6.89 -1.27 8.13
N ARG A 101 -7.51 -1.51 9.28
CA ARG A 101 -6.91 -2.39 10.27
C ARG A 101 -6.79 -3.82 9.75
N GLU A 102 -7.64 -4.21 8.83
CA GLU A 102 -7.53 -5.53 8.24
C GLU A 102 -6.31 -5.68 7.35
N LEU A 103 -5.66 -4.58 7.01
CA LEU A 103 -4.41 -4.65 6.25
C LEU A 103 -3.19 -4.81 7.15
N ALA A 104 -3.35 -4.70 8.46
CA ALA A 104 -2.21 -4.79 9.36
C ALA A 104 -1.37 -6.06 9.17
N PRO A 105 -1.97 -7.24 8.94
CA PRO A 105 -1.14 -8.42 8.72
C PRO A 105 -0.21 -8.30 7.52
N VAL A 106 -0.62 -7.54 6.50
CA VAL A 106 0.22 -7.34 5.32
C VAL A 106 1.47 -6.57 5.73
N PHE A 107 1.29 -5.50 6.50
CA PHE A 107 2.41 -4.68 6.92
C PHE A 107 3.32 -5.46 7.85
N TRP A 108 2.74 -6.27 8.73
CA TRP A 108 3.54 -7.10 9.62
C TRP A 108 4.38 -8.08 8.81
N TYR A 109 3.79 -8.69 7.80
CA TYR A 109 4.53 -9.65 7.01
C TYR A 109 5.65 -8.98 6.21
N LEU A 110 5.41 -7.76 5.73
CA LEU A 110 6.47 -7.03 5.05
C LEU A 110 7.66 -6.83 5.99
N GLY A 111 7.39 -6.52 7.25
CA GLY A 111 8.46 -6.39 8.22
C GLY A 111 9.20 -7.68 8.44
N VAL A 112 8.48 -8.79 8.55
CA VAL A 112 9.11 -10.10 8.70
C VAL A 112 9.99 -10.40 7.48
N TRP A 113 9.49 -10.08 6.30
CA TRP A 113 10.22 -10.35 5.08
C TRP A 113 11.55 -9.58 5.06
N THR A 114 11.52 -8.32 5.49
CA THR A 114 12.73 -7.52 5.46
C THR A 114 13.75 -7.96 6.50
N GLU A 115 13.33 -8.68 7.53
CA GLU A 115 14.28 -9.23 8.48
C GLU A 115 15.00 -10.44 7.92
N ARG A 116 14.43 -11.08 6.94
CA ARG A 116 15.00 -12.29 6.37
C ARG A 116 15.68 -12.06 5.04
N HIS A 117 15.47 -10.93 4.43
CA HIS A 117 16.01 -10.65 3.11
C HIS A 117 16.42 -9.19 3.03
N ASP A 118 17.14 -8.87 1.98
CA ASP A 118 17.46 -7.48 1.72
C ASP A 118 17.26 -7.21 0.25
N LEU A 119 17.44 -5.99 -0.13
CA LEU A 119 17.27 -5.56 -1.51
C LEU A 119 18.59 -5.06 -2.08
N GLU A 120 19.68 -5.54 -1.53
CA GLU A 120 20.98 -5.15 -2.06
C GLU A 120 21.16 -5.72 -3.44
N PRO A 121 21.64 -4.95 -4.38
CA PRO A 121 21.87 -5.47 -5.70
C PRO A 121 22.90 -6.58 -5.65
N ARG A 122 22.63 -7.66 -6.35
CA ARG A 122 23.59 -8.73 -6.37
C ARG A 122 24.71 -8.37 -7.30
N ALA A 123 25.87 -8.84 -6.96
CA ALA A 123 26.97 -8.66 -7.86
C ALA A 123 26.62 -9.39 -9.12
N THR A 124 26.86 -8.73 -10.20
CA THR A 124 26.41 -9.32 -11.39
C THR A 124 27.55 -9.93 -12.05
N ASP A 125 27.87 -11.04 -11.73
CA ASP A 125 28.97 -11.63 -12.36
C ASP A 125 28.65 -11.80 -13.78
N GLY A 126 27.53 -12.06 -14.05
CA GLY A 126 27.26 -12.38 -15.37
C GLY A 126 27.59 -11.36 -16.30
N GLU A 127 27.35 -10.25 -15.89
CA GLU A 127 27.52 -9.31 -16.83
C GLU A 127 28.82 -9.12 -17.12
N GLU A 128 29.57 -9.32 -16.25
CA GLU A 128 30.86 -9.07 -16.57
C GLU A 128 31.25 -9.84 -17.61
N ILE A 129 30.64 -10.80 -17.79
CA ILE A 129 31.05 -11.54 -18.76
C ILE A 129 31.00 -10.88 -19.97
N SER A 130 30.19 -10.30 -20.08
CA SER A 130 30.02 -9.83 -21.22
C SER A 130 30.97 -9.11 -21.75
N GLU A 131 31.38 -8.76 -21.54
CA GLU A 131 32.06 -8.10 -22.19
C GLU A 131 33.05 -8.40 -22.64
N PRO A 132 33.38 -8.69 -22.24
CA PRO A 132 34.58 -8.88 -22.60
C PRO A 132 34.65 -9.31 -23.88
N GLN A 133 34.32 -9.68 -24.15
CA GLN A 133 34.53 -10.18 -25.17
C GLN A 133 34.66 -9.33 -26.09
N LYS A 134 34.65 -8.63 -25.92
CA LYS A 134 34.95 -8.01 -26.72
C LYS A 134 35.97 -7.88 -27.08
N GLY A 135 36.07 -8.19 -26.83
CA GLY A 135 36.89 -8.07 -27.19
C GLY A 135 37.69 -8.23 -27.59
N ASP A 136 37.92 -8.27 -27.50
CA ASP A 136 38.76 -8.53 -27.79
C ASP A 136 39.07 -8.47 -28.82
N GLN A 137 38.77 -8.36 -29.24
CA GLN A 137 39.05 -8.31 -30.25
C GLN A 137 39.79 -7.82 -30.80
N GLN A 138 40.00 -7.61 -30.58
CA GLN A 138 40.72 -7.25 -31.26
C GLN A 138 41.14 -7.27 -31.99
#